data_fe77157f82ad1c47917df48cb9246a16
#
_entry.id   fe77157f82ad1c47917df48cb9246a16
#
_cell.length_a   1.000
_cell.length_b   1.000
_cell.length_c   1.000
_cell.angle_alpha   90.00
_cell.angle_beta   90.00
_cell.angle_gamma   90.00
#
_symmetry.space_group_name_H-M   'P 1'
#
loop_
_entity.id
_entity.type
_entity.pdbx_description
1 polymer ?
#
loop_
_entity_poly.entity_id
_entity_poly.type
_entity_poly.pdbx_seq_one_letter_code
_entity_poly.pdbx_strand_id
1 'polypeptide(L)'
;MTGQPSAGARGRVSTALMIAAGVGTVHALVSIYWAFGGSALLQTVGRDMVALFAGRRWLLLPVAAVKLAVAVAPVVLDRRSWPWRPLTRGLAWSAATILVLWGGINTVIGNLVLGGVIEPSDGYDRLGMIGHAWLWDPLFLIWGIALAVGLAGSRRPNAAA
;
A
#
# COMPACT_ATOMS: atom_id res chain seq x y z
N MET A 1 40.92 28.26 16.19
CA MET A 1 39.74 27.47 16.61
C MET A 1 38.97 27.09 15.34
N THR A 2 39.29 25.94 14.76
CA THR A 2 38.69 25.43 13.54
C THR A 2 37.49 24.57 13.97
N GLY A 3 36.28 25.13 13.81
CA GLY A 3 35.05 24.39 13.98
C GLY A 3 34.94 23.31 12.93
N GLN A 4 35.05 22.03 13.31
CA GLN A 4 34.73 20.91 12.44
C GLN A 4 33.24 20.97 12.07
N PRO A 5 32.88 20.85 10.78
CA PRO A 5 31.48 20.68 10.41
C PRO A 5 31.02 19.34 10.96
N SER A 6 29.98 19.38 11.78
CA SER A 6 29.34 18.19 12.32
C SER A 6 28.85 17.29 11.16
N ALA A 7 29.61 16.25 10.90
CA ALA A 7 29.22 15.18 10.01
C ALA A 7 27.98 14.46 10.57
N GLY A 8 26.85 14.57 9.89
CA GLY A 8 25.84 13.55 9.99
C GLY A 8 24.50 13.87 10.58
N ALA A 9 23.77 14.81 10.03
CA ALA A 9 22.31 14.67 10.01
C ALA A 9 21.90 13.98 8.69
N ARG A 10 22.28 12.74 8.50
CA ARG A 10 21.57 11.87 7.53
C ARG A 10 20.15 11.74 8.05
N GLY A 11 19.20 12.45 7.41
CA GLY A 11 17.80 12.48 7.82
C GLY A 11 17.28 11.07 8.02
N ARG A 12 16.81 10.75 9.23
CA ARG A 12 16.13 9.48 9.48
C ARG A 12 14.89 9.42 8.59
N VAL A 13 14.72 8.29 7.89
CA VAL A 13 13.46 7.99 7.19
C VAL A 13 12.32 8.07 8.21
N SER A 14 11.22 8.72 7.85
CA SER A 14 10.11 8.86 8.79
C SER A 14 9.52 7.49 9.14
N THR A 15 9.11 7.33 10.41
CA THR A 15 8.45 6.11 10.89
C THR A 15 7.21 5.77 10.03
N ALA A 16 6.49 6.78 9.56
CA ALA A 16 5.33 6.59 8.70
C ALA A 16 5.71 5.94 7.34
N LEU A 17 6.83 6.35 6.71
CA LEU A 17 7.31 5.68 5.50
C LEU A 17 7.73 4.23 5.77
N MET A 18 8.29 3.93 6.94
CA MET A 18 8.64 2.57 7.31
C MET A 18 7.40 1.70 7.55
N ILE A 19 6.35 2.25 8.18
CA ILE A 19 5.05 1.56 8.32
C ILE A 19 4.46 1.28 6.95
N ALA A 20 4.42 2.28 6.06
CA ALA A 20 3.92 2.11 4.69
C ALA A 20 4.67 1.00 3.95
N ALA A 21 6.01 1.00 4.04
CA ALA A 21 6.85 -0.04 3.44
C ALA A 21 6.55 -1.43 4.02
N GLY A 22 6.40 -1.54 5.34
CA GLY A 22 6.08 -2.80 6.01
C GLY A 22 4.73 -3.36 5.57
N VAL A 23 3.66 -2.55 5.63
CA VAL A 23 2.31 -2.96 5.25
C VAL A 23 2.25 -3.35 3.77
N GLY A 24 2.82 -2.54 2.88
CA GLY A 24 2.86 -2.83 1.45
C GLY A 24 3.67 -4.07 1.11
N THR A 25 4.78 -4.31 1.83
CA THR A 25 5.60 -5.53 1.66
C THR A 25 4.82 -6.77 2.08
N VAL A 26 4.12 -6.74 3.22
CA VAL A 26 3.27 -7.87 3.65
C VAL A 26 2.22 -8.17 2.58
N HIS A 27 1.56 -7.16 2.04
CA HIS A 27 0.56 -7.32 1.00
C HIS A 27 1.15 -7.90 -0.30
N ALA A 28 2.38 -7.53 -0.65
CA ALA A 28 3.10 -8.08 -1.80
C ALA A 28 3.52 -9.53 -1.58
N LEU A 29 4.02 -9.86 -0.38
CA LEU A 29 4.43 -11.22 -0.02
C LEU A 29 3.26 -12.21 -0.09
N VAL A 30 2.06 -11.80 0.32
CA VAL A 30 0.86 -12.62 0.17
C VAL A 30 0.57 -12.89 -1.32
N SER A 31 0.71 -11.90 -2.20
CA SER A 31 0.55 -12.09 -3.64
C SER A 31 1.59 -13.05 -4.21
N ILE A 32 2.84 -12.97 -3.76
CA ILE A 32 3.91 -13.91 -4.13
C ILE A 32 3.58 -15.33 -3.64
N TYR A 33 3.16 -15.46 -2.38
CA TYR A 33 2.76 -16.75 -1.81
C TYR A 33 1.66 -17.43 -2.64
N TRP A 34 0.64 -16.70 -3.06
CA TRP A 34 -0.42 -17.22 -3.94
C TRP A 34 0.08 -17.55 -5.35
N ALA A 35 1.02 -16.77 -5.89
CA ALA A 35 1.63 -17.03 -7.19
C ALA A 35 2.33 -18.40 -7.23
N PHE A 36 2.96 -18.80 -6.13
CA PHE A 36 3.62 -20.09 -5.98
C PHE A 36 2.71 -21.22 -5.48
N GLY A 37 1.41 -21.04 -5.54
CA GLY A 37 0.45 -22.11 -5.24
C GLY A 37 -0.09 -22.13 -3.82
N GLY A 38 0.34 -21.19 -2.97
CA GLY A 38 -0.23 -21.03 -1.63
C GLY A 38 -1.76 -20.81 -1.68
N SER A 39 -2.46 -21.25 -0.65
CA SER A 39 -3.93 -21.18 -0.59
C SER A 39 -4.47 -20.50 0.66
N ALA A 40 -3.63 -20.22 1.66
CA ALA A 40 -4.08 -19.53 2.85
C ALA A 40 -4.67 -18.16 2.51
N LEU A 41 -5.84 -17.86 3.06
CA LEU A 41 -6.60 -16.63 2.84
C LEU A 41 -7.00 -16.36 1.37
N LEU A 42 -6.71 -17.25 0.41
CA LEU A 42 -6.99 -17.01 -1.00
C LEU A 42 -8.49 -16.80 -1.26
N GLN A 43 -9.37 -17.52 -0.56
CA GLN A 43 -10.80 -17.40 -0.72
C GLN A 43 -11.36 -16.06 -0.21
N THR A 44 -10.62 -15.36 0.65
CA THR A 44 -11.02 -14.07 1.19
C THR A 44 -10.82 -12.90 0.21
N VAL A 45 -10.23 -13.14 -0.97
CA VAL A 45 -10.17 -12.14 -2.06
C VAL A 45 -11.36 -12.20 -3.00
N GLY A 46 -12.31 -13.12 -2.74
CA GLY A 46 -13.52 -13.29 -3.52
C GLY A 46 -13.41 -14.36 -4.60
N ARG A 47 -14.51 -15.07 -4.82
CA ARG A 47 -14.60 -16.20 -5.78
C ARG A 47 -14.21 -15.80 -7.20
N ASP A 48 -14.61 -14.62 -7.66
CA ASP A 48 -14.34 -14.14 -9.01
C ASP A 48 -12.84 -13.90 -9.23
N MET A 49 -12.16 -13.33 -8.24
CA MET A 49 -10.71 -13.16 -8.28
C MET A 49 -9.98 -14.51 -8.27
N VAL A 50 -10.43 -15.45 -7.44
CA VAL A 50 -9.88 -16.81 -7.42
C VAL A 50 -10.05 -17.49 -8.77
N ALA A 51 -11.23 -17.37 -9.39
CA ALA A 51 -11.52 -17.91 -10.72
C ALA A 51 -10.68 -17.24 -11.81
N LEU A 52 -10.52 -15.92 -11.77
CA LEU A 52 -9.71 -15.15 -12.72
C LEU A 52 -8.25 -15.64 -12.76
N PHE A 53 -7.68 -15.97 -11.62
CA PHE A 53 -6.31 -16.45 -11.50
C PHE A 53 -6.18 -17.98 -11.55
N ALA A 54 -7.27 -18.73 -11.69
CA ALA A 54 -7.23 -20.18 -11.81
C ALA A 54 -6.38 -20.58 -13.05
N GLY A 55 -5.35 -21.41 -12.83
CA GLY A 55 -4.40 -21.81 -13.87
C GLY A 55 -3.41 -20.72 -14.32
N ARG A 56 -3.53 -19.48 -13.81
CA ARG A 56 -2.69 -18.33 -14.20
C ARG A 56 -2.14 -17.58 -13.01
N ARG A 57 -1.90 -18.25 -11.89
CA ARG A 57 -1.42 -17.61 -10.63
C ARG A 57 -0.12 -16.83 -10.78
N TRP A 58 0.71 -17.17 -11.78
CA TRP A 58 1.92 -16.43 -12.11
C TRP A 58 1.66 -14.94 -12.42
N LEU A 59 0.43 -14.57 -12.86
CA LEU A 59 0.04 -13.17 -13.06
C LEU A 59 0.05 -12.35 -11.77
N LEU A 60 0.04 -12.99 -10.61
CA LEU A 60 0.21 -12.31 -9.33
C LEU A 60 1.64 -11.81 -9.09
N LEU A 61 2.65 -12.32 -9.82
CA LEU A 61 4.04 -11.86 -9.70
C LEU A 61 4.23 -10.40 -10.15
N PRO A 62 3.78 -9.98 -11.35
CA PRO A 62 3.84 -8.57 -11.72
C PRO A 62 3.02 -7.68 -10.77
N VAL A 63 1.87 -8.14 -10.26
CA VAL A 63 1.10 -7.42 -9.25
C VAL A 63 1.92 -7.24 -7.96
N ALA A 64 2.59 -8.29 -7.50
CA ALA A 64 3.46 -8.23 -6.33
C ALA A 64 4.66 -7.29 -6.57
N ALA A 65 5.25 -7.31 -7.77
CA ALA A 65 6.35 -6.41 -8.12
C ALA A 65 5.93 -4.93 -8.05
N VAL A 66 4.76 -4.60 -8.58
CA VAL A 66 4.20 -3.24 -8.46
C VAL A 66 3.96 -2.87 -6.99
N LYS A 67 3.36 -3.76 -6.20
CA LYS A 67 3.15 -3.54 -4.76
C LYS A 67 4.47 -3.29 -4.03
N LEU A 68 5.50 -4.11 -4.29
CA LEU A 68 6.83 -3.92 -3.69
C LEU A 68 7.46 -2.60 -4.12
N ALA A 69 7.35 -2.22 -5.39
CA ALA A 69 7.84 -0.94 -5.87
C ALA A 69 7.17 0.23 -5.13
N VAL A 70 5.84 0.23 -5.02
CA VAL A 70 5.08 1.26 -4.30
C VAL A 70 5.40 1.27 -2.80
N ALA A 71 5.71 0.12 -2.20
CA ALA A 71 6.05 0.00 -0.79
C ALA A 71 7.47 0.52 -0.49
N VAL A 72 8.46 0.11 -1.29
CA VAL A 72 9.87 0.30 -0.97
C VAL A 72 10.45 1.56 -1.61
N ALA A 73 10.01 1.92 -2.83
CA ALA A 73 10.57 3.07 -3.55
C ALA A 73 10.50 4.38 -2.74
N PRO A 74 9.42 4.73 -2.04
CA PRO A 74 9.36 5.97 -1.25
C PRO A 74 10.46 6.04 -0.17
N VAL A 75 10.77 4.91 0.49
CA VAL A 75 11.84 4.83 1.50
C VAL A 75 13.21 5.06 0.85
N VAL A 76 13.46 4.41 -0.29
CA VAL A 76 14.73 4.57 -1.03
C VAL A 76 14.89 5.98 -1.58
N LEU A 77 13.81 6.54 -2.15
CA LEU A 77 13.81 7.89 -2.69
C LEU A 77 14.01 8.96 -1.61
N ASP A 78 13.41 8.75 -0.42
CA ASP A 78 13.60 9.66 0.72
C ASP A 78 15.06 9.67 1.18
N ARG A 79 15.71 8.48 1.27
CA ARG A 79 17.16 8.36 1.57
C ARG A 79 18.05 9.02 0.53
N ARG A 80 17.59 9.08 -0.72
CA ARG A 80 18.28 9.72 -1.85
C ARG A 80 17.85 11.17 -2.06
N SER A 81 17.14 11.79 -1.11
CA SER A 81 16.66 13.18 -1.19
C SER A 81 15.75 13.47 -2.40
N TRP A 82 15.00 12.47 -2.83
CA TRP A 82 14.00 12.55 -3.90
C TRP A 82 14.58 13.06 -5.23
N PRO A 83 15.43 12.28 -5.94
CA PRO A 83 15.88 12.66 -7.28
C PRO A 83 14.66 12.87 -8.20
N TRP A 84 14.74 13.83 -9.11
CA TRP A 84 13.59 14.25 -9.95
C TRP A 84 12.31 14.50 -9.15
N ARG A 85 12.46 15.29 -8.11
CA ARG A 85 11.46 15.51 -7.05
C ARG A 85 10.02 15.71 -7.55
N PRO A 86 9.71 16.51 -8.59
CA PRO A 86 8.33 16.66 -9.06
C PRO A 86 7.71 15.34 -9.51
N LEU A 87 8.47 14.55 -10.28
CA LEU A 87 8.00 13.26 -10.81
C LEU A 87 7.88 12.20 -9.70
N THR A 88 8.96 11.96 -8.97
CA THR A 88 9.00 10.86 -7.98
C THR A 88 8.04 11.10 -6.82
N ARG A 89 7.93 12.34 -6.35
CA ARG A 89 6.93 12.69 -5.32
C ARG A 89 5.52 12.71 -5.88
N GLY A 90 5.33 13.16 -7.12
CA GLY A 90 4.02 13.11 -7.79
C GLY A 90 3.50 11.68 -7.88
N LEU A 91 4.32 10.75 -8.36
CA LEU A 91 3.97 9.32 -8.42
C LEU A 91 3.68 8.74 -7.03
N ALA A 92 4.48 9.07 -6.01
CA ALA A 92 4.25 8.59 -4.65
C ALA A 92 2.94 9.15 -4.05
N TRP A 93 2.61 10.42 -4.29
CA TRP A 93 1.33 11.01 -3.89
C TRP A 93 0.15 10.40 -4.63
N SER A 94 0.28 10.15 -5.94
CA SER A 94 -0.76 9.45 -6.71
C SER A 94 -1.02 8.04 -6.15
N ALA A 95 0.05 7.31 -5.86
CA ALA A 95 -0.07 5.99 -5.23
C ALA A 95 -0.76 6.08 -3.85
N ALA A 96 -0.37 7.02 -2.99
CA ALA A 96 -1.00 7.22 -1.68
C ALA A 96 -2.50 7.54 -1.82
N THR A 97 -2.87 8.42 -2.75
CA THR A 97 -4.27 8.79 -3.02
C THR A 97 -5.08 7.59 -3.50
N ILE A 98 -4.55 6.82 -4.46
CA ILE A 98 -5.22 5.61 -4.97
C ILE A 98 -5.43 4.60 -3.84
N LEU A 99 -4.42 4.35 -3.02
CA LEU A 99 -4.49 3.40 -1.91
C LEU A 99 -5.54 3.83 -0.86
N VAL A 100 -5.58 5.13 -0.52
CA VAL A 100 -6.56 5.67 0.44
C VAL A 100 -7.97 5.59 -0.12
N LEU A 101 -8.18 6.02 -1.36
CA LEU A 101 -9.50 6.00 -1.97
C LEU A 101 -10.00 4.57 -2.16
N TRP A 102 -9.16 3.71 -2.73
CA TRP A 102 -9.51 2.30 -2.93
C TRP A 102 -9.79 1.60 -1.61
N GLY A 103 -8.84 1.63 -0.68
CA GLY A 103 -8.98 0.97 0.62
C GLY A 103 -10.11 1.56 1.44
N GLY A 104 -10.28 2.88 1.45
CA GLY A 104 -11.35 3.55 2.20
C GLY A 104 -12.75 3.25 1.66
N ILE A 105 -12.97 3.42 0.36
CA ILE A 105 -14.27 3.18 -0.27
C ILE A 105 -14.69 1.72 -0.11
N ASN A 106 -13.80 0.77 -0.44
CA ASN A 106 -14.16 -0.65 -0.35
C ASN A 106 -14.35 -1.12 1.10
N THR A 107 -13.56 -0.61 2.05
CA THR A 107 -13.80 -0.89 3.48
C THR A 107 -15.19 -0.42 3.90
N VAL A 108 -15.60 0.79 3.53
CA VAL A 108 -16.93 1.33 3.88
C VAL A 108 -18.02 0.53 3.19
N ILE A 109 -17.93 0.34 1.88
CA ILE A 109 -18.96 -0.41 1.11
C ILE A 109 -19.08 -1.84 1.63
N GLY A 110 -17.95 -2.52 1.85
CA GLY A 110 -17.95 -3.88 2.38
C GLY A 110 -18.67 -4.00 3.73
N ASN A 111 -18.46 -3.04 4.64
CA ASN A 111 -19.15 -3.01 5.91
C ASN A 111 -20.65 -2.69 5.77
N LEU A 112 -21.04 -1.82 4.83
CA LEU A 112 -22.45 -1.53 4.55
C LEU A 112 -23.19 -2.75 3.99
N VAL A 113 -22.53 -3.54 3.12
CA VAL A 113 -23.08 -4.80 2.60
C VAL A 113 -23.18 -5.85 3.71
N LEU A 114 -22.14 -6.04 4.50
CA LEU A 114 -22.16 -7.00 5.61
C LEU A 114 -23.18 -6.63 6.70
N GLY A 115 -23.43 -5.34 6.88
CA GLY A 115 -24.44 -4.82 7.81
C GLY A 115 -25.87 -4.80 7.26
N GLY A 116 -26.09 -5.25 6.01
CA GLY A 116 -27.42 -5.28 5.38
C GLY A 116 -27.97 -3.90 5.00
N VAL A 117 -27.15 -2.86 4.97
CA VAL A 117 -27.54 -1.51 4.52
C VAL A 117 -27.59 -1.45 2.99
N ILE A 118 -26.70 -2.18 2.33
CA ILE A 118 -26.65 -2.36 0.88
C ILE A 118 -26.89 -3.83 0.59
N GLU A 119 -27.93 -4.13 -0.19
CA GLU A 119 -28.26 -5.48 -0.63
C GLU A 119 -27.98 -5.60 -2.13
N PRO A 120 -26.88 -6.29 -2.54
CA PRO A 120 -26.60 -6.55 -3.95
C PRO A 120 -27.67 -7.46 -4.56
N SER A 121 -28.23 -7.09 -5.73
CA SER A 121 -29.34 -7.81 -6.40
C SER A 121 -29.03 -9.28 -6.70
N ASP A 122 -27.76 -9.58 -7.01
CA ASP A 122 -27.31 -10.93 -7.38
C ASP A 122 -26.66 -11.70 -6.23
N GLY A 123 -26.86 -11.21 -4.99
CA GLY A 123 -26.18 -11.72 -3.82
C GLY A 123 -24.70 -11.37 -3.81
N TYR A 124 -23.93 -11.90 -2.88
CA TYR A 124 -22.50 -11.67 -2.77
C TYR A 124 -21.76 -12.85 -2.14
N ASP A 125 -20.47 -12.93 -2.42
CA ASP A 125 -19.55 -13.86 -1.75
C ASP A 125 -19.23 -13.33 -0.34
N ARG A 126 -19.88 -13.90 0.68
CA ARG A 126 -19.72 -13.43 2.05
C ARG A 126 -18.29 -13.52 2.56
N LEU A 127 -17.56 -14.57 2.21
CA LEU A 127 -16.18 -14.74 2.67
C LEU A 127 -15.23 -13.73 2.00
N GLY A 128 -15.39 -13.52 0.71
CA GLY A 128 -14.69 -12.47 -0.03
C GLY A 128 -15.00 -11.08 0.53
N MET A 129 -16.29 -10.81 0.82
CA MET A 129 -16.71 -9.53 1.39
C MET A 129 -16.10 -9.26 2.77
N ILE A 130 -16.05 -10.28 3.65
CA ILE A 130 -15.35 -10.18 4.96
C ILE A 130 -13.86 -9.89 4.75
N GLY A 131 -13.22 -10.59 3.82
CA GLY A 131 -11.81 -10.38 3.51
C GLY A 131 -11.53 -8.95 3.04
N HIS A 132 -12.37 -8.42 2.15
CA HIS A 132 -12.26 -7.04 1.68
C HIS A 132 -12.56 -6.05 2.81
N ALA A 133 -13.68 -6.16 3.51
CA ALA A 133 -14.09 -5.20 4.52
C ALA A 133 -13.14 -5.11 5.73
N TRP A 134 -12.48 -6.22 6.11
CA TRP A 134 -11.77 -6.29 7.39
C TRP A 134 -10.29 -6.62 7.29
N LEU A 135 -9.79 -7.00 6.12
CA LEU A 135 -8.38 -7.36 5.95
C LEU A 135 -7.72 -6.59 4.80
N TRP A 136 -8.14 -6.85 3.55
CA TRP A 136 -7.39 -6.38 2.39
C TRP A 136 -7.49 -4.88 2.17
N ASP A 137 -8.71 -4.35 2.21
CA ASP A 137 -8.94 -2.93 1.95
C ASP A 137 -8.55 -2.04 3.14
N PRO A 138 -8.76 -2.42 4.42
CA PRO A 138 -8.14 -1.73 5.54
C PRO A 138 -6.61 -1.68 5.49
N LEU A 139 -5.96 -2.75 5.03
CA LEU A 139 -4.50 -2.73 4.84
C LEU A 139 -4.07 -1.76 3.75
N PHE A 140 -4.80 -1.66 2.62
CA PHE A 140 -4.56 -0.62 1.62
C PHE A 140 -4.75 0.77 2.18
N LEU A 141 -5.80 0.98 2.97
CA LEU A 141 -6.08 2.27 3.62
C LEU A 141 -4.95 2.67 4.58
N ILE A 142 -4.53 1.77 5.46
CA ILE A 142 -3.42 2.00 6.40
C ILE A 142 -2.13 2.32 5.63
N TRP A 143 -1.83 1.54 4.58
CA TRP A 143 -0.67 1.76 3.73
C TRP A 143 -0.70 3.14 3.09
N GLY A 144 -1.83 3.52 2.47
CA GLY A 144 -2.01 4.82 1.82
C GLY A 144 -1.89 5.99 2.79
N ILE A 145 -2.54 5.91 3.96
CA ILE A 145 -2.44 6.94 5.00
C ILE A 145 -1.00 7.07 5.50
N ALA A 146 -0.34 5.97 5.84
CA ALA A 146 1.03 5.99 6.31
C ALA A 146 1.98 6.59 5.25
N LEU A 147 1.78 6.25 3.97
CA LEU A 147 2.54 6.82 2.86
C LEU A 147 2.30 8.33 2.76
N ALA A 148 1.05 8.78 2.78
CA ALA A 148 0.70 10.21 2.71
C ALA A 148 1.31 11.02 3.88
N VAL A 149 1.20 10.51 5.10
CA VAL A 149 1.80 11.13 6.30
C VAL A 149 3.32 11.20 6.17
N GLY A 150 3.95 10.12 5.72
CA GLY A 150 5.39 10.07 5.50
C GLY A 150 5.86 11.08 4.44
N LEU A 151 5.11 11.18 3.32
CA LEU A 151 5.38 12.17 2.28
C LEU A 151 5.20 13.61 2.76
N ALA A 152 4.18 13.89 3.55
CA ALA A 152 3.96 15.21 4.13
C ALA A 152 5.10 15.60 5.07
N GLY A 153 5.54 14.68 5.94
CA GLY A 153 6.64 14.91 6.89
C GLY A 153 8.02 14.99 6.27
N SER A 154 8.23 14.42 5.06
CA SER A 154 9.52 14.47 4.34
C SER A 154 9.73 15.78 3.55
N ARG A 155 8.85 16.77 3.69
CA ARG A 155 9.09 18.13 3.21
C ARG A 155 10.14 18.77 4.10
N ARG A 156 11.42 18.77 3.70
CA ARG A 156 12.41 19.59 4.39
C ARG A 156 12.00 21.06 4.23
N PRO A 157 11.91 21.86 5.30
CA PRO A 157 11.87 23.30 5.14
C PRO A 157 13.10 23.71 4.34
N ASN A 158 12.93 24.54 3.31
CA ASN A 158 14.08 25.23 2.74
C ASN A 158 14.75 25.91 3.94
N ALA A 159 16.01 25.58 4.19
CA ALA A 159 16.83 26.40 5.06
C ALA A 159 16.74 27.80 4.46
N ALA A 160 16.08 28.70 5.21
CA ALA A 160 16.03 30.11 4.85
C ALA A 160 17.47 30.56 4.68
N ALA A 161 17.79 31.01 3.49
CA ALA A 161 19.06 31.66 3.19
C ALA A 161 19.15 32.99 3.92
#